data_4d5035edfcd553a3d5ba9e688eef0f33
#
_entry.id   4d5035edfcd553a3d5ba9e688eef0f33
#
_cell.length_a   1.000
_cell.length_b   1.000
_cell.length_c   1.000
_cell.angle_alpha   90.00
_cell.angle_beta   90.00
_cell.angle_gamma   90.00
#
_symmetry.space_group_name_H-M   'P 1'
#
loop_
_entity.id
_entity.type
_entity.pdbx_description
1 polymer ?
#
loop_
_entity_poly.entity_id
_entity_poly.type
_entity_poly.pdbx_seq_one_letter_code
_entity_poly.pdbx_strand_id
1 'polypeptide(L)'
;IALKRDGETHLLDTEKILYIEAVGGTFVYTEDATYESDLRLYEMEQKLLEQGFFRASKQSILNLKKVKSLKADINRKIRVTLVNGEQILVSRMYADELRRRLGIQ
;
A
#
# COMPACT_ATOMS: atom_id res chain seq x y z
N ILE A 1 13.20 2.81 6.54
CA ILE A 1 13.30 1.60 5.75
C ILE A 1 14.28 1.80 4.60
N ALA A 2 15.09 0.79 4.33
CA ALA A 2 16.09 0.85 3.27
C ALA A 2 15.51 0.34 1.96
N LEU A 3 15.58 1.14 0.91
CA LEU A 3 15.05 0.83 -0.41
C LEU A 3 16.08 1.18 -1.47
N LYS A 4 15.93 0.62 -2.67
CA LYS A 4 16.87 0.80 -3.77
C LYS A 4 16.28 1.64 -4.89
N ARG A 5 17.11 2.52 -5.44
CA ARG A 5 16.77 3.32 -6.61
C ARG A 5 18.04 3.78 -7.29
N ASP A 6 18.13 3.51 -8.60
CA ASP A 6 19.26 3.95 -9.44
C ASP A 6 20.62 3.52 -8.87
N GLY A 7 20.70 2.28 -8.37
CA GLY A 7 21.94 1.74 -7.84
C GLY A 7 22.32 2.23 -6.45
N GLU A 8 21.48 3.03 -5.83
CA GLU A 8 21.71 3.55 -4.48
C GLU A 8 20.74 2.98 -3.49
N THR A 9 21.17 2.90 -2.23
CA THR A 9 20.29 2.55 -1.12
C THR A 9 19.82 3.83 -0.46
N HIS A 10 18.50 4.01 -0.39
CA HIS A 10 17.87 5.17 0.23
C HIS A 10 17.24 4.77 1.56
N LEU A 11 17.44 5.59 2.57
CA LEU A 11 16.76 5.41 3.86
C LEU A 11 15.51 6.27 3.84
N LEU A 12 14.38 5.65 3.65
CA LEU A 12 13.11 6.33 3.45
C LEU A 12 12.25 6.28 4.71
N ASP A 13 11.66 7.42 5.03
CA ASP A 13 10.64 7.49 6.07
C ASP A 13 9.38 6.78 5.56
N THR A 14 8.87 5.83 6.33
CA THR A 14 7.69 5.06 5.91
C THR A 14 6.45 5.91 5.73
N GLU A 15 6.39 7.08 6.36
CA GLU A 15 5.27 8.00 6.19
C GLU A 15 5.17 8.56 4.77
N LYS A 16 6.25 8.49 3.99
CA LYS A 16 6.23 8.96 2.60
C LYS A 16 5.70 7.93 1.64
N ILE A 17 5.52 6.70 2.07
CA ILE A 17 5.05 5.63 1.20
C ILE A 17 3.55 5.74 0.99
N LEU A 18 3.13 5.71 -0.28
CA LEU A 18 1.72 5.68 -0.64
C LEU A 18 1.21 4.23 -0.65
N TYR A 19 1.89 3.38 -1.40
CA TYR A 19 1.54 1.98 -1.48
C TYR A 19 2.73 1.17 -1.99
N ILE A 20 2.60 -0.15 -1.89
CA ILE A 20 3.63 -1.10 -2.30
C ILE A 20 2.98 -2.14 -3.19
N GLU A 21 3.65 -2.53 -4.26
CA GLU A 21 3.09 -3.48 -5.22
C GLU A 21 4.14 -4.50 -5.64
N ALA A 22 3.72 -5.77 -5.71
CA ALA A 22 4.58 -6.86 -6.15
C ALA A 22 4.17 -7.26 -7.56
N VAL A 23 4.91 -6.78 -8.57
CA VAL A 23 4.72 -7.13 -9.97
C VAL A 23 6.10 -7.29 -10.58
N GLY A 24 6.60 -8.52 -10.65
CA GLY A 24 7.95 -8.77 -11.14
C GLY A 24 9.04 -8.30 -10.20
N GLY A 25 8.70 -7.98 -8.95
CA GLY A 25 9.56 -7.44 -7.92
C GLY A 25 8.70 -6.69 -6.93
N THR A 26 9.28 -6.21 -5.85
CA THR A 26 8.54 -5.42 -4.86
C THR A 26 8.89 -3.94 -5.04
N PHE A 27 7.89 -3.15 -5.43
CA PHE A 27 8.06 -1.73 -5.72
C PHE A 27 7.31 -0.88 -4.70
N VAL A 28 7.97 0.19 -4.25
CA VAL A 28 7.46 1.10 -3.22
C VAL A 28 7.26 2.46 -3.86
N TYR A 29 6.03 2.97 -3.80
CA TYR A 29 5.63 4.20 -4.48
C TYR A 29 5.45 5.33 -3.47
N THR A 30 6.11 6.46 -3.75
CA THR A 30 5.91 7.71 -3.02
C THR A 30 5.36 8.75 -3.99
N GLU A 31 5.10 9.96 -3.53
CA GLU A 31 4.64 11.03 -4.41
C GLU A 31 5.69 11.40 -5.45
N ASP A 32 6.95 11.26 -5.10
CA ASP A 32 8.06 11.78 -5.92
C ASP A 32 8.81 10.70 -6.71
N ALA A 33 8.76 9.45 -6.26
CA ALA A 33 9.63 8.44 -6.85
C ALA A 33 9.12 7.02 -6.57
N THR A 34 9.66 6.08 -7.35
CA THR A 34 9.43 4.65 -7.15
C THR A 34 10.74 4.02 -6.72
N TYR A 35 10.68 3.20 -5.71
CA TYR A 35 11.83 2.48 -5.17
C TYR A 35 11.58 0.98 -5.28
N GLU A 36 12.64 0.21 -5.15
CA GLU A 36 12.55 -1.24 -5.16
C GLU A 36 13.04 -1.80 -3.83
N SER A 37 12.39 -2.86 -3.36
CA SER A 37 12.79 -3.56 -2.14
C SER A 37 13.22 -4.98 -2.49
N ASP A 38 14.22 -5.50 -1.76
CA ASP A 38 14.60 -6.90 -1.85
C ASP A 38 13.65 -7.81 -1.07
N LEU A 39 12.78 -7.21 -0.25
CA LEU A 39 11.84 -7.98 0.55
C LEU A 39 10.65 -8.44 -0.30
N ARG A 40 10.13 -9.60 0.03
CA ARG A 40 8.87 -10.05 -0.56
C ARG A 40 7.72 -9.28 0.07
N LEU A 41 6.57 -9.29 -0.60
CA LEU A 41 5.43 -8.50 -0.13
C LEU A 41 5.01 -8.89 1.29
N TYR A 42 4.98 -10.18 1.62
CA TYR A 42 4.59 -10.61 2.95
C TYR A 42 5.61 -10.17 4.01
N GLU A 43 6.89 -10.11 3.65
CA GLU A 43 7.92 -9.61 4.57
C GLU A 43 7.75 -8.11 4.80
N MET A 44 7.42 -7.38 3.74
CA MET A 44 7.15 -5.95 3.84
C MET A 44 5.91 -5.70 4.70
N GLU A 45 4.88 -6.51 4.52
CA GLU A 45 3.66 -6.43 5.33
C GLU A 45 3.97 -6.59 6.82
N GLN A 46 4.77 -7.59 7.17
CA GLN A 46 5.17 -7.81 8.57
C GLN A 46 5.98 -6.65 9.11
N LYS A 47 6.92 -6.14 8.32
CA LYS A 47 7.78 -5.04 8.73
C LYS A 47 7.00 -3.76 9.02
N LEU A 48 5.93 -3.52 8.27
CA LEU A 48 5.15 -2.29 8.36
C LEU A 48 3.83 -2.45 9.11
N LEU A 49 3.62 -3.59 9.74
CA LEU A 49 2.35 -3.96 10.35
C LEU A 49 1.80 -2.92 11.32
N GLU A 50 2.66 -2.33 12.14
CA GLU A 50 2.24 -1.39 13.18
C GLU A 50 2.30 0.07 12.74
N GLN A 51 2.53 0.32 11.46
CA GLN A 51 2.72 1.68 10.95
C GLN A 51 1.58 2.16 10.06
N GLY A 52 0.41 1.52 10.16
CA GLY A 52 -0.75 1.97 9.41
C GLY A 52 -0.87 1.39 8.00
N PHE A 53 -0.09 0.37 7.70
CA PHE A 53 -0.16 -0.27 6.39
C PHE A 53 -1.15 -1.42 6.41
N PHE A 54 -1.77 -1.67 5.25
CA PHE A 54 -2.86 -2.61 5.12
C PHE A 54 -2.72 -3.41 3.83
N ARG A 55 -2.85 -4.73 3.93
CA ARG A 55 -2.83 -5.59 2.74
C ARG A 55 -4.10 -5.36 1.93
N ALA A 56 -3.96 -4.83 0.72
CA ALA A 56 -5.10 -4.48 -0.13
C ALA A 56 -5.49 -5.60 -1.08
N SER A 57 -4.52 -6.40 -1.49
CA SER A 57 -4.73 -7.52 -2.39
C SER A 57 -3.56 -8.49 -2.28
N LYS A 58 -3.56 -9.53 -3.09
CA LYS A 58 -2.42 -10.45 -3.14
C LYS A 58 -1.14 -9.76 -3.58
N GLN A 59 -1.25 -8.67 -4.34
CA GLN A 59 -0.11 -7.98 -4.90
C GLN A 59 0.18 -6.61 -4.28
N SER A 60 -0.65 -6.10 -3.39
CA SER A 60 -0.48 -4.72 -2.95
C SER A 60 -0.69 -4.50 -1.45
N ILE A 61 0.02 -3.52 -0.92
CA ILE A 61 -0.10 -3.02 0.44
C ILE A 61 -0.35 -1.52 0.34
N LEU A 62 -1.25 -1.02 1.16
CA LEU A 62 -1.73 0.36 1.12
C LEU A 62 -1.39 1.06 2.43
N ASN A 63 -0.91 2.30 2.35
CA ASN A 63 -0.73 3.12 3.54
C ASN A 63 -2.07 3.80 3.86
N LEU A 64 -2.72 3.38 4.94
CA LEU A 64 -4.04 3.92 5.32
C LEU A 64 -3.99 5.41 5.65
N LYS A 65 -2.85 5.92 6.09
CA LYS A 65 -2.69 7.35 6.38
C LYS A 65 -2.73 8.21 5.13
N LYS A 66 -2.58 7.60 3.96
CA LYS A 66 -2.57 8.30 2.67
C LYS A 66 -3.89 8.16 1.92
N VAL A 67 -4.89 7.56 2.54
CA VAL A 67 -6.22 7.43 1.94
C VAL A 67 -6.98 8.74 2.03
N LYS A 68 -7.46 9.21 0.89
CA LYS A 68 -8.29 10.42 0.82
C LYS A 68 -9.77 10.06 0.86
N SER A 69 -10.17 9.06 0.11
CA SER A 69 -11.56 8.63 0.03
C SER A 69 -11.64 7.20 -0.46
N LEU A 70 -12.80 6.60 -0.29
CA LEU A 70 -13.06 5.26 -0.81
C LEU A 70 -14.52 5.14 -1.22
N LYS A 71 -14.78 4.22 -2.14
CA LYS A 71 -16.14 3.92 -2.55
C LYS A 71 -16.27 2.44 -2.90
N ALA A 72 -17.49 1.94 -2.80
CA ALA A 72 -17.77 0.56 -3.17
C ALA A 72 -17.55 0.36 -4.66
N ASP A 73 -17.05 -0.80 -5.03
CA ASP A 73 -16.85 -1.19 -6.42
C ASP A 73 -17.56 -2.51 -6.64
N ILE A 74 -17.55 -3.00 -7.88
CA ILE A 74 -18.22 -4.24 -8.23
C ILE A 74 -17.62 -5.42 -7.48
N ASN A 75 -18.42 -6.48 -7.30
CA ASN A 75 -18.00 -7.72 -6.65
C ASN A 75 -17.45 -7.51 -5.23
N ARG A 76 -18.04 -6.55 -4.49
CA ARG A 76 -17.70 -6.27 -3.09
C ARG A 76 -16.26 -5.78 -2.90
N LYS A 77 -15.63 -5.31 -3.94
CA LYS A 77 -14.34 -4.64 -3.86
C LYS A 77 -14.53 -3.21 -3.39
N ILE A 78 -13.43 -2.60 -2.97
CA ILE A 78 -13.45 -1.19 -2.57
C ILE A 78 -12.39 -0.46 -3.39
N ARG A 79 -12.77 0.65 -3.98
CA ARG A 79 -11.84 1.52 -4.69
C ARG A 79 -11.40 2.63 -3.76
N VAL A 80 -10.11 2.70 -3.50
CA VAL A 80 -9.51 3.67 -2.59
C VAL A 80 -8.77 4.71 -3.42
N THR A 81 -9.03 5.99 -3.12
CA THR A 81 -8.30 7.10 -3.74
C THR A 81 -7.29 7.63 -2.74
N LEU A 82 -6.03 7.71 -3.14
CA LEU A 82 -4.96 8.22 -2.31
C LEU A 82 -4.84 9.74 -2.43
N VAL A 83 -4.08 10.35 -1.53
CA VAL A 83 -3.92 11.81 -1.49
C VAL A 83 -3.32 12.40 -2.76
N ASN A 84 -2.58 11.61 -3.54
CA ASN A 84 -2.02 12.07 -4.82
C ASN A 84 -2.95 11.80 -6.01
N GLY A 85 -4.15 11.27 -5.76
CA GLY A 85 -5.13 10.99 -6.81
C GLY A 85 -5.07 9.58 -7.39
N GLU A 86 -4.05 8.80 -7.08
CA GLU A 86 -3.99 7.42 -7.54
C GLU A 86 -5.08 6.58 -6.88
N GLN A 87 -5.54 5.57 -7.61
CA GLN A 87 -6.58 4.68 -7.11
C GLN A 87 -6.06 3.26 -6.97
N ILE A 88 -6.37 2.65 -5.84
CA ILE A 88 -5.99 1.28 -5.52
C ILE A 88 -7.26 0.48 -5.29
N LEU A 89 -7.34 -0.69 -5.90
CA LEU A 89 -8.49 -1.56 -5.72
C LEU A 89 -8.20 -2.55 -4.59
N VAL A 90 -9.00 -2.49 -3.54
CA VAL A 90 -8.92 -3.44 -2.43
C VAL A 90 -9.79 -4.63 -2.79
N SER A 91 -9.19 -5.82 -2.77
CA SER A 91 -9.89 -7.02 -3.18
C SER A 91 -11.00 -7.39 -2.20
N ARG A 92 -11.99 -8.13 -2.68
CA ARG A 92 -13.11 -8.58 -1.86
C ARG A 92 -12.65 -9.28 -0.58
N MET A 93 -11.56 -10.04 -0.68
CA MET A 93 -11.01 -10.79 0.45
C MET A 93 -10.62 -9.88 1.62
N TYR A 94 -10.19 -8.65 1.33
CA TYR A 94 -9.69 -7.72 2.35
C TYR A 94 -10.64 -6.56 2.63
N ALA A 95 -11.74 -6.45 1.90
CA ALA A 95 -12.65 -5.30 2.00
C ALA A 95 -13.30 -5.15 3.38
N ASP A 96 -13.75 -6.27 3.96
CA ASP A 96 -14.39 -6.21 5.28
C ASP A 96 -13.41 -5.78 6.37
N GLU A 97 -12.17 -6.25 6.29
CA GLU A 97 -11.14 -5.85 7.25
C GLU A 97 -10.82 -4.36 7.10
N LEU A 98 -10.81 -3.85 5.88
CA LEU A 98 -10.59 -2.42 5.65
C LEU A 98 -11.67 -1.59 6.34
N ARG A 99 -12.93 -1.99 6.20
CA ARG A 99 -14.04 -1.29 6.86
C ARG A 99 -13.87 -1.29 8.37
N ARG A 100 -13.48 -2.41 8.94
CA ARG A 100 -13.24 -2.49 10.39
C ARG A 100 -12.08 -1.57 10.80
N ARG A 101 -10.99 -1.58 10.05
CA ARG A 101 -9.82 -0.76 10.36
C ARG A 101 -10.14 0.73 10.30
N LEU A 102 -11.05 1.13 9.42
CA LEU A 102 -11.43 2.53 9.25
C LEU A 102 -12.66 2.91 10.07
N GLY A 103 -13.26 1.96 10.78
CA GLY A 103 -14.43 2.22 11.61
C GLY A 103 -15.70 2.51 10.82
N ILE A 104 -15.82 1.98 9.62
CA ILE A 104 -16.98 2.18 8.75
C ILE A 104 -17.68 0.85 8.50
N GLN A 105 -18.93 0.90 8.03
CA GLN A 105 -19.74 -0.28 7.80
C GLN A 105 -20.24 -0.40 6.38
#